data_5dbe99c80c54c3815526a5e83da3185f
#
_entry.id   5dbe99c80c54c3815526a5e83da3185f
#
_cell.length_a   1.000
_cell.length_b   1.000
_cell.length_c   1.000
_cell.angle_alpha   90.00
_cell.angle_beta   90.00
_cell.angle_gamma   90.00
#
_symmetry.space_group_name_H-M   'P 1'
#
loop_
_entity.id
_entity.type
_entity.pdbx_description
1 polymer ?
#
loop_
_entity_poly.entity_id
_entity_poly.type
_entity_poly.pdbx_seq_one_letter_code
_entity_poly.pdbx_strand_id
1 'polypeptide(L)'
;MNTVYRFRIYPNKAQRELFAKTFGCVRLVYNRMLAEKKAHYEKTGKHLSLTPARYKSEFPWLKEVDSLALCNAQLHLQTAYKNFFRDASVGFPKFKSKKKSVKSYTTNYVNGNIVLQNGKLKLPKAGWVRIRQHRKIDECYQLKGATISQEADERYYVALLYSCEEPVHETRKAETAIGLDFSMKELYVDSNGNHAAYPHFFQKARQKLAREQRRLSRCEQGSNRYKK
;
A
#
# COMPACT_ATOMS: atom_id res chain seq x y z
N MET A 1 1.23 -13.92 -15.96
CA MET A 1 1.68 -12.57 -15.54
C MET A 1 0.85 -12.09 -14.36
N ASN A 2 1.41 -11.30 -13.42
CA ASN A 2 0.67 -10.70 -12.32
C ASN A 2 0.44 -9.21 -12.58
N THR A 3 -0.81 -8.75 -12.41
CA THR A 3 -1.20 -7.35 -12.63
C THR A 3 -1.95 -6.82 -11.42
N VAL A 4 -1.73 -5.55 -11.07
CA VAL A 4 -2.40 -4.91 -9.93
C VAL A 4 -3.27 -3.77 -10.42
N TYR A 5 -4.56 -3.82 -10.06
CA TYR A 5 -5.51 -2.74 -10.30
C TYR A 5 -5.78 -2.00 -9.00
N ARG A 6 -5.46 -0.71 -8.95
CA ARG A 6 -5.69 0.13 -7.77
C ARG A 6 -6.92 1.01 -7.98
N PHE A 7 -7.88 0.91 -7.06
CA PHE A 7 -9.12 1.67 -7.08
C PHE A 7 -9.36 2.40 -5.77
N ARG A 8 -10.05 3.53 -5.83
CA ARG A 8 -10.53 4.22 -4.64
C ARG A 8 -11.80 3.54 -4.12
N ILE A 9 -11.88 3.35 -2.80
CA ILE A 9 -13.05 2.80 -2.10
C ILE A 9 -13.64 3.82 -1.13
N TYR A 10 -14.92 3.68 -0.86
CA TYR A 10 -15.69 4.61 -0.01
C TYR A 10 -16.35 3.84 1.13
N PRO A 11 -15.59 3.49 2.19
CA PRO A 11 -16.14 2.76 3.34
C PRO A 11 -17.06 3.66 4.16
N ASN A 12 -18.13 3.09 4.70
CA ASN A 12 -18.98 3.73 5.70
C ASN A 12 -18.28 3.80 7.07
N LYS A 13 -18.95 4.39 8.09
CA LYS A 13 -18.35 4.57 9.42
C LYS A 13 -17.92 3.23 10.05
N ALA A 14 -18.79 2.24 10.08
CA ALA A 14 -18.48 0.91 10.65
C ALA A 14 -17.33 0.21 9.92
N GLN A 15 -17.28 0.31 8.58
CA GLN A 15 -16.18 -0.24 7.78
C GLN A 15 -14.85 0.47 8.03
N ARG A 16 -14.86 1.80 8.22
CA ARG A 16 -13.63 2.55 8.59
C ARG A 16 -13.11 2.11 9.95
N GLU A 17 -13.99 1.92 10.93
CA GLU A 17 -13.63 1.41 12.25
C GLU A 17 -13.02 -0.01 12.15
N LEU A 18 -13.62 -0.90 11.36
CA LEU A 18 -13.11 -2.24 11.12
C LEU A 18 -11.73 -2.22 10.43
N PHE A 19 -11.55 -1.36 9.42
CA PHE A 19 -10.26 -1.21 8.75
C PHE A 19 -9.19 -0.68 9.70
N ALA A 20 -9.51 0.31 10.54
CA ALA A 20 -8.61 0.84 11.55
C ALA A 20 -8.20 -0.23 12.57
N LYS A 21 -9.16 -1.04 13.06
CA LYS A 21 -8.91 -2.21 13.91
C LYS A 21 -7.99 -3.21 13.18
N THR A 22 -8.28 -3.54 11.92
CA THR A 22 -7.49 -4.49 11.14
C THR A 22 -6.05 -4.01 10.96
N PHE A 23 -5.81 -2.72 10.64
CA PHE A 23 -4.46 -2.15 10.58
C PHE A 23 -3.70 -2.28 11.90
N GLY A 24 -4.41 -2.08 13.02
CA GLY A 24 -3.87 -2.27 14.37
C GLY A 24 -3.49 -3.72 14.63
N CYS A 25 -4.38 -4.67 14.33
CA CYS A 25 -4.20 -6.10 14.53
C CYS A 25 -3.02 -6.67 13.73
N VAL A 26 -2.94 -6.36 12.42
CA VAL A 26 -1.81 -6.81 11.56
C VAL A 26 -0.48 -6.27 12.06
N ARG A 27 -0.44 -5.01 12.52
CA ARG A 27 0.77 -4.42 13.09
C ARG A 27 1.17 -5.09 14.41
N LEU A 28 0.20 -5.35 15.29
CA LEU A 28 0.44 -6.07 16.56
C LEU A 28 1.04 -7.45 16.29
N VAL A 29 0.38 -8.26 15.45
CA VAL A 29 0.83 -9.61 15.13
C VAL A 29 2.24 -9.59 14.54
N TYR A 30 2.50 -8.73 13.57
CA TYR A 30 3.82 -8.56 12.98
C TYR A 30 4.88 -8.24 14.06
N ASN A 31 4.60 -7.27 14.92
CA ASN A 31 5.55 -6.83 15.95
C ASN A 31 5.78 -7.89 17.04
N ARG A 32 4.73 -8.58 17.49
CA ARG A 32 4.84 -9.67 18.47
C ARG A 32 5.68 -10.82 17.91
N MET A 33 5.40 -11.25 16.68
CA MET A 33 6.16 -12.30 16.03
C MET A 33 7.64 -11.91 15.85
N LEU A 34 7.92 -10.66 15.48
CA LEU A 34 9.29 -10.16 15.36
C LEU A 34 10.00 -10.19 16.73
N ALA A 35 9.35 -9.69 17.79
CA ALA A 35 9.91 -9.67 19.15
C ALA A 35 10.22 -11.08 19.66
N GLU A 36 9.25 -12.01 19.54
CA GLU A 36 9.42 -13.37 20.02
C GLU A 36 10.51 -14.14 19.24
N LYS A 37 10.55 -13.97 17.90
CA LYS A 37 11.61 -14.58 17.08
C LYS A 37 12.99 -14.07 17.48
N LYS A 38 13.12 -12.75 17.68
CA LYS A 38 14.37 -12.11 18.09
C LYS A 38 14.83 -12.64 19.48
N ALA A 39 13.95 -12.59 20.47
CA ALA A 39 14.26 -13.06 21.82
C ALA A 39 14.59 -14.56 21.89
N HIS A 40 13.90 -15.38 21.10
CA HIS A 40 14.18 -16.81 21.02
C HIS A 40 15.55 -17.09 20.40
N TYR A 41 15.88 -16.38 19.31
CA TYR A 41 17.18 -16.54 18.64
C TYR A 41 18.35 -16.09 19.55
N GLU A 42 18.19 -14.98 20.26
CA GLU A 42 19.18 -14.49 21.22
C GLU A 42 19.46 -15.51 22.36
N LYS A 43 18.43 -16.28 22.76
CA LYS A 43 18.57 -17.28 23.82
C LYS A 43 19.08 -18.65 23.34
N THR A 44 18.69 -19.07 22.14
CA THR A 44 18.86 -20.46 21.71
C THR A 44 19.70 -20.62 20.45
N GLY A 45 19.97 -19.53 19.71
CA GLY A 45 20.58 -19.57 18.38
C GLY A 45 19.72 -20.26 17.30
N LYS A 46 18.46 -20.62 17.62
CA LYS A 46 17.59 -21.38 16.73
C LYS A 46 16.42 -20.55 16.21
N HIS A 47 15.95 -20.89 15.01
CA HIS A 47 14.77 -20.27 14.40
C HIS A 47 13.48 -20.74 15.12
N LEU A 48 12.57 -19.78 15.39
CA LEU A 48 11.26 -20.04 15.98
C LEU A 48 10.17 -19.96 14.90
N SER A 49 9.37 -21.01 14.73
CA SER A 49 8.18 -20.99 13.89
C SER A 49 6.96 -20.55 14.71
N LEU A 50 6.26 -19.53 14.22
CA LEU A 50 5.09 -18.93 14.87
C LEU A 50 3.94 -18.81 13.88
N THR A 51 2.71 -18.96 14.39
CA THR A 51 1.49 -18.71 13.61
C THR A 51 0.64 -17.63 14.29
N PRO A 52 -0.10 -16.81 13.54
CA PRO A 52 -0.98 -15.77 14.12
C PRO A 52 -2.10 -16.32 14.99
N ALA A 53 -2.50 -17.57 14.76
CA ALA A 53 -3.56 -18.23 15.53
C ALA A 53 -3.25 -18.30 17.02
N ARG A 54 -1.99 -18.45 17.39
CA ARG A 54 -1.51 -18.49 18.77
C ARG A 54 -1.92 -17.26 19.57
N TYR A 55 -1.89 -16.08 18.95
CA TYR A 55 -2.20 -14.83 19.63
C TYR A 55 -3.70 -14.61 19.87
N LYS A 56 -4.57 -15.41 19.27
CA LYS A 56 -6.04 -15.28 19.47
C LYS A 56 -6.52 -15.71 20.84
N SER A 57 -5.74 -16.48 21.58
CA SER A 57 -6.00 -16.82 22.99
C SER A 57 -5.64 -15.67 23.91
N GLU A 58 -4.49 -15.04 23.70
CA GLU A 58 -4.01 -13.89 24.47
C GLU A 58 -4.82 -12.60 24.13
N PHE A 59 -5.21 -12.44 22.84
CA PHE A 59 -5.93 -11.28 22.32
C PHE A 59 -7.23 -11.70 21.63
N PRO A 60 -8.33 -11.95 22.35
CA PRO A 60 -9.59 -12.44 21.76
C PRO A 60 -10.17 -11.55 20.66
N TRP A 61 -9.93 -10.24 20.72
CA TRP A 61 -10.37 -9.27 19.72
C TRP A 61 -9.70 -9.44 18.33
N LEU A 62 -8.64 -10.23 18.21
CA LEU A 62 -8.09 -10.64 16.90
C LEU A 62 -9.06 -11.51 16.09
N LYS A 63 -10.12 -12.07 16.72
CA LYS A 63 -11.18 -12.81 16.05
C LYS A 63 -12.18 -11.89 15.31
N GLU A 64 -12.23 -10.60 15.66
CA GLU A 64 -13.10 -9.62 15.03
C GLU A 64 -12.66 -9.28 13.60
N VAL A 65 -11.37 -9.40 13.31
CA VAL A 65 -10.79 -9.06 12.01
C VAL A 65 -10.57 -10.28 11.12
N ASP A 66 -10.27 -10.03 9.86
CA ASP A 66 -9.99 -11.08 8.89
C ASP A 66 -8.74 -11.90 9.26
N SER A 67 -8.91 -13.21 9.38
CA SER A 67 -7.81 -14.14 9.72
C SER A 67 -6.74 -14.20 8.64
N LEU A 68 -7.11 -14.07 7.36
CA LEU A 68 -6.15 -14.04 6.25
C LEU A 68 -5.28 -12.79 6.30
N ALA A 69 -5.81 -11.66 6.78
CA ALA A 69 -5.02 -10.45 7.01
C ALA A 69 -3.95 -10.67 8.08
N LEU A 70 -4.26 -11.43 9.13
CA LEU A 70 -3.28 -11.80 10.16
C LEU A 70 -2.22 -12.78 9.61
N CYS A 71 -2.62 -13.74 8.77
CA CYS A 71 -1.68 -14.64 8.09
C CYS A 71 -0.73 -13.87 7.16
N ASN A 72 -1.24 -12.86 6.45
CA ASN A 72 -0.39 -12.00 5.62
C ASN A 72 0.62 -11.19 6.45
N ALA A 73 0.31 -10.82 7.69
CA ALA A 73 1.29 -10.19 8.57
C ALA A 73 2.50 -11.11 8.84
N GLN A 74 2.25 -12.41 9.02
CA GLN A 74 3.31 -13.44 9.13
C GLN A 74 4.12 -13.55 7.84
N LEU A 75 3.44 -13.64 6.67
CA LEU A 75 4.11 -13.73 5.38
C LEU A 75 4.98 -12.50 5.09
N HIS A 76 4.51 -11.31 5.42
CA HIS A 76 5.29 -10.09 5.29
C HIS A 76 6.54 -10.10 6.17
N LEU A 77 6.45 -10.64 7.39
CA LEU A 77 7.61 -10.78 8.26
C LEU A 77 8.61 -11.82 7.69
N GLN A 78 8.10 -12.94 7.19
CA GLN A 78 8.94 -13.96 6.55
C GLN A 78 9.66 -13.39 5.30
N THR A 79 8.95 -12.61 4.47
CA THR A 79 9.54 -11.93 3.31
C THR A 79 10.61 -10.92 3.75
N ALA A 80 10.37 -10.16 4.83
CA ALA A 80 11.36 -9.22 5.35
C ALA A 80 12.64 -9.93 5.80
N TYR A 81 12.54 -11.07 6.50
CA TYR A 81 13.69 -11.89 6.84
C TYR A 81 14.38 -12.48 5.60
N LYS A 82 13.61 -13.01 4.65
CA LYS A 82 14.16 -13.54 3.40
C LYS A 82 14.97 -12.49 2.63
N ASN A 83 14.45 -11.27 2.54
CA ASN A 83 15.16 -10.17 1.90
C ASN A 83 16.43 -9.78 2.65
N PHE A 84 16.39 -9.71 3.98
CA PHE A 84 17.56 -9.43 4.81
C PHE A 84 18.69 -10.45 4.60
N PHE A 85 18.37 -11.75 4.53
CA PHE A 85 19.37 -12.79 4.30
C PHE A 85 19.84 -12.89 2.84
N ARG A 86 19.02 -12.42 1.89
CA ARG A 86 19.38 -12.44 0.45
C ARG A 86 20.29 -11.29 0.04
N ASP A 87 20.09 -10.12 0.64
CA ASP A 87 20.73 -8.87 0.22
C ASP A 87 21.25 -8.11 1.44
N ALA A 88 22.58 -8.00 1.54
CA ALA A 88 23.25 -7.33 2.64
C ALA A 88 22.92 -5.84 2.79
N SER A 89 22.44 -5.19 1.71
CA SER A 89 22.00 -3.80 1.73
C SER A 89 20.65 -3.61 2.45
N VAL A 90 19.87 -4.69 2.56
CA VAL A 90 18.58 -4.69 3.25
C VAL A 90 18.81 -4.86 4.74
N GLY A 91 18.45 -3.86 5.53
CA GLY A 91 18.57 -3.92 6.98
C GLY A 91 17.65 -4.94 7.66
N PHE A 92 17.95 -5.29 8.90
CA PHE A 92 17.14 -6.20 9.72
C PHE A 92 15.69 -5.72 9.82
N PRO A 93 14.69 -6.64 9.86
CA PRO A 93 13.28 -6.28 9.98
C PRO A 93 13.01 -5.36 11.18
N LYS A 94 12.33 -4.24 10.94
CA LYS A 94 12.04 -3.23 11.97
C LYS A 94 10.62 -3.34 12.48
N PHE A 95 10.41 -2.96 13.75
CA PHE A 95 9.06 -2.81 14.31
C PHE A 95 8.24 -1.77 13.56
N LYS A 96 6.98 -2.08 13.30
CA LYS A 96 6.04 -1.16 12.68
C LYS A 96 5.42 -0.22 13.73
N SER A 97 5.46 1.09 13.50
CA SER A 97 4.86 2.09 14.38
C SER A 97 3.52 2.60 13.84
N LYS A 98 2.62 3.06 14.72
CA LYS A 98 1.32 3.64 14.31
C LYS A 98 1.48 4.92 13.49
N LYS A 99 2.51 5.73 13.79
CA LYS A 99 2.75 7.05 13.16
C LYS A 99 3.49 6.95 11.83
N LYS A 100 4.49 6.06 11.73
CA LYS A 100 5.41 5.99 10.57
C LYS A 100 5.05 4.90 9.56
N SER A 101 4.31 3.85 9.96
CA SER A 101 4.00 2.75 9.06
C SER A 101 2.77 3.04 8.23
N VAL A 102 2.79 2.59 6.96
CA VAL A 102 1.63 2.64 6.08
C VAL A 102 0.46 1.88 6.72
N LYS A 103 -0.70 2.51 6.76
CA LYS A 103 -1.93 1.88 7.24
C LYS A 103 -2.48 0.99 6.14
N SER A 104 -2.11 -0.28 6.12
CA SER A 104 -2.57 -1.25 5.13
C SER A 104 -2.64 -2.66 5.69
N TYR A 105 -3.49 -3.49 5.06
CA TYR A 105 -3.51 -4.94 5.25
C TYR A 105 -3.82 -5.63 3.93
N THR A 106 -3.34 -6.85 3.78
CA THR A 106 -3.58 -7.70 2.60
C THR A 106 -4.43 -8.91 3.02
N THR A 107 -5.39 -9.27 2.18
CA THR A 107 -6.20 -10.49 2.31
C THR A 107 -6.15 -11.26 0.99
N ASN A 108 -6.06 -12.59 1.07
CA ASN A 108 -5.98 -13.44 -0.12
C ASN A 108 -7.38 -13.83 -0.58
N TYR A 109 -7.53 -14.06 -1.88
CA TYR A 109 -8.75 -14.64 -2.43
C TYR A 109 -8.80 -16.13 -2.08
N VAL A 110 -9.87 -16.54 -1.42
CA VAL A 110 -10.16 -17.95 -1.08
C VAL A 110 -11.67 -18.14 -1.14
N ASN A 111 -12.12 -19.09 -1.94
CA ASN A 111 -13.54 -19.52 -2.00
C ASN A 111 -14.56 -18.36 -2.13
N GLY A 112 -14.29 -17.38 -2.99
CA GLY A 112 -15.25 -16.28 -3.24
C GLY A 112 -15.39 -15.27 -2.08
N ASN A 113 -14.41 -15.19 -1.18
CA ASN A 113 -14.43 -14.23 -0.07
C ASN A 113 -14.24 -12.77 -0.51
N ILE A 114 -13.69 -12.55 -1.71
CA ILE A 114 -13.55 -11.24 -2.33
C ILE A 114 -14.30 -11.27 -3.67
N VAL A 115 -15.23 -10.34 -3.86
CA VAL A 115 -16.05 -10.25 -5.10
C VAL A 115 -16.14 -8.80 -5.52
N LEU A 116 -15.85 -8.54 -6.80
CA LEU A 116 -16.04 -7.23 -7.43
C LEU A 116 -17.27 -7.30 -8.34
N GLN A 117 -18.34 -6.59 -8.01
CA GLN A 117 -19.58 -6.61 -8.77
C GLN A 117 -20.35 -5.29 -8.61
N ASN A 118 -20.92 -4.79 -9.71
CA ASN A 118 -21.84 -3.63 -9.71
C ASN A 118 -21.29 -2.40 -8.95
N GLY A 119 -20.02 -2.07 -9.15
CA GLY A 119 -19.39 -0.91 -8.46
C GLY A 119 -19.24 -1.07 -6.95
N LYS A 120 -19.32 -2.32 -6.46
CA LYS A 120 -19.09 -2.68 -5.06
C LYS A 120 -18.06 -3.81 -4.96
N LEU A 121 -17.27 -3.79 -3.90
CA LEU A 121 -16.28 -4.80 -3.58
C LEU A 121 -16.68 -5.47 -2.27
N LYS A 122 -16.91 -6.78 -2.30
CA LYS A 122 -17.11 -7.59 -1.10
C LYS A 122 -15.74 -7.90 -0.50
N LEU A 123 -15.59 -7.66 0.79
CA LEU A 123 -14.38 -7.97 1.56
C LEU A 123 -14.71 -8.78 2.80
N PRO A 124 -13.83 -9.69 3.25
CA PRO A 124 -14.02 -10.44 4.49
C PRO A 124 -14.29 -9.51 5.68
N LYS A 125 -15.29 -9.86 6.50
CA LYS A 125 -15.74 -9.10 7.67
C LYS A 125 -16.33 -7.71 7.37
N ALA A 126 -15.87 -7.00 6.34
CA ALA A 126 -16.35 -5.65 5.99
C ALA A 126 -17.62 -5.66 5.12
N GLY A 127 -17.94 -6.79 4.48
CA GLY A 127 -19.07 -6.89 3.55
C GLY A 127 -18.84 -6.05 2.27
N TRP A 128 -19.92 -5.49 1.74
CA TRP A 128 -19.90 -4.73 0.49
C TRP A 128 -19.45 -3.29 0.70
N VAL A 129 -18.36 -2.89 0.06
CA VAL A 129 -17.79 -1.54 0.07
C VAL A 129 -17.94 -0.92 -1.30
N ARG A 130 -18.40 0.34 -1.39
CA ARG A 130 -18.48 1.08 -2.66
C ARG A 130 -17.07 1.32 -3.22
N ILE A 131 -16.88 1.04 -4.53
CA ILE A 131 -15.61 1.21 -5.24
C ILE A 131 -15.81 2.09 -6.47
N ARG A 132 -14.81 2.91 -6.81
CA ARG A 132 -14.75 3.64 -8.08
C ARG A 132 -13.87 2.85 -9.06
N GLN A 133 -14.50 1.98 -9.81
CA GLN A 133 -13.84 1.24 -10.88
C GLN A 133 -13.75 2.13 -12.12
N HIS A 134 -12.55 2.55 -12.47
CA HIS A 134 -12.28 3.41 -13.64
C HIS A 134 -11.65 2.65 -14.81
N ARG A 135 -11.38 1.35 -14.63
CA ARG A 135 -10.87 0.45 -15.67
C ARG A 135 -11.66 -0.85 -15.65
N LYS A 136 -11.94 -1.40 -16.81
CA LYS A 136 -12.43 -2.77 -16.92
C LYS A 136 -11.28 -3.74 -16.61
N ILE A 137 -11.63 -4.87 -16.03
CA ILE A 137 -10.72 -5.98 -15.78
C ILE A 137 -11.20 -7.09 -16.69
N ASP A 138 -10.32 -7.59 -17.52
CA ASP A 138 -10.66 -8.63 -18.51
C ASP A 138 -10.95 -9.95 -17.79
N GLU A 139 -11.80 -10.77 -18.38
CA GLU A 139 -12.28 -12.02 -17.80
C GLU A 139 -11.17 -13.08 -17.66
N CYS A 140 -10.09 -12.97 -18.44
CA CYS A 140 -8.92 -13.83 -18.34
C CYS A 140 -8.15 -13.67 -17.01
N TYR A 141 -8.37 -12.56 -16.28
CA TYR A 141 -7.67 -12.28 -15.03
C TYR A 141 -8.33 -12.96 -13.82
N GLN A 142 -7.57 -13.79 -13.14
CA GLN A 142 -7.97 -14.44 -11.90
C GLN A 142 -7.55 -13.62 -10.68
N LEU A 143 -8.51 -13.25 -9.83
CA LEU A 143 -8.25 -12.52 -8.58
C LEU A 143 -7.45 -13.40 -7.60
N LYS A 144 -6.35 -12.89 -7.08
CA LYS A 144 -5.48 -13.58 -6.10
C LYS A 144 -5.56 -12.96 -4.71
N GLY A 145 -5.88 -11.67 -4.61
CA GLY A 145 -6.00 -11.01 -3.31
C GLY A 145 -6.26 -9.51 -3.41
N ALA A 146 -6.45 -8.89 -2.27
CA ALA A 146 -6.71 -7.48 -2.13
C ALA A 146 -5.86 -6.86 -1.01
N THR A 147 -5.25 -5.72 -1.28
CA THR A 147 -4.57 -4.91 -0.27
C THR A 147 -5.36 -3.62 -0.05
N ILE A 148 -5.86 -3.43 1.14
CA ILE A 148 -6.59 -2.23 1.55
C ILE A 148 -5.62 -1.28 2.23
N SER A 149 -5.63 0.00 1.83
CA SER A 149 -4.77 1.04 2.40
C SER A 149 -5.54 2.31 2.71
N GLN A 150 -5.07 3.05 3.73
CA GLN A 150 -5.48 4.40 4.03
C GLN A 150 -4.30 5.34 3.80
N GLU A 151 -4.48 6.34 2.95
CA GLU A 151 -3.50 7.38 2.68
C GLU A 151 -3.50 8.47 3.77
N ALA A 152 -2.53 9.38 3.71
CA ALA A 152 -2.40 10.48 4.66
C ALA A 152 -3.57 11.46 4.62
N ASP A 153 -4.24 11.59 3.47
CA ASP A 153 -5.46 12.39 3.25
C ASP A 153 -6.75 11.68 3.70
N GLU A 154 -6.61 10.60 4.48
CA GLU A 154 -7.69 9.76 5.00
C GLU A 154 -8.52 9.02 3.93
N ARG A 155 -8.12 9.08 2.68
CA ARG A 155 -8.77 8.32 1.60
C ARG A 155 -8.37 6.87 1.64
N TYR A 156 -9.32 6.01 1.25
CA TYR A 156 -9.11 4.56 1.22
C TYR A 156 -8.98 4.06 -0.21
N TYR A 157 -8.04 3.15 -0.40
CA TYR A 157 -7.77 2.49 -1.67
C TYR A 157 -7.72 0.99 -1.50
N VAL A 158 -8.02 0.28 -2.56
CA VAL A 158 -7.78 -1.15 -2.69
C VAL A 158 -6.90 -1.41 -3.90
N ALA A 159 -5.89 -2.24 -3.73
CA ALA A 159 -5.08 -2.81 -4.79
C ALA A 159 -5.48 -4.28 -4.94
N LEU A 160 -6.11 -4.61 -6.06
CA LEU A 160 -6.55 -5.96 -6.40
C LEU A 160 -5.45 -6.64 -7.22
N LEU A 161 -4.89 -7.72 -6.71
CA LEU A 161 -3.89 -8.53 -7.40
C LEU A 161 -4.58 -9.59 -8.24
N TYR A 162 -4.30 -9.57 -9.53
CA TYR A 162 -4.76 -10.55 -10.49
C TYR A 162 -3.59 -11.30 -11.12
N SER A 163 -3.82 -12.53 -11.54
CA SER A 163 -2.92 -13.29 -12.41
C SER A 163 -3.61 -13.62 -13.72
N CYS A 164 -2.86 -13.61 -14.81
CA CYS A 164 -3.29 -14.11 -16.11
C CYS A 164 -2.21 -15.07 -16.62
N GLU A 165 -2.63 -16.16 -17.22
CA GLU A 165 -1.73 -17.17 -17.80
C GLU A 165 -1.33 -16.82 -19.24
N GLU A 166 -1.90 -15.75 -19.81
CA GLU A 166 -1.50 -15.30 -21.14
C GLU A 166 0.02 -15.03 -21.19
N PRO A 167 0.68 -15.50 -22.26
CA PRO A 167 2.08 -15.19 -22.46
C PRO A 167 2.26 -13.67 -22.54
N VAL A 168 3.35 -13.19 -21.99
CA VAL A 168 3.77 -11.80 -22.17
C VAL A 168 3.80 -11.55 -23.68
N HIS A 169 2.92 -10.68 -24.20
CA HIS A 169 2.96 -10.32 -25.61
C HIS A 169 4.39 -9.86 -25.91
N GLU A 170 5.04 -10.53 -26.85
CA GLU A 170 6.30 -10.05 -27.38
C GLU A 170 6.06 -8.60 -27.80
N THR A 171 6.90 -7.71 -27.29
CA THR A 171 6.88 -6.30 -27.71
C THR A 171 6.99 -6.30 -29.23
N ARG A 172 6.00 -5.74 -29.93
CA ARG A 172 6.07 -5.55 -31.38
C ARG A 172 7.45 -4.95 -31.67
N LYS A 173 8.17 -5.51 -32.62
CA LYS A 173 9.41 -4.91 -33.09
C LYS A 173 9.08 -3.47 -33.46
N ALA A 174 9.70 -2.52 -32.78
CA ALA A 174 9.49 -1.11 -33.08
C ALA A 174 10.06 -0.84 -34.46
N GLU A 175 9.21 -0.44 -35.39
CA GLU A 175 9.64 -0.04 -36.75
C GLU A 175 10.28 1.35 -36.71
N THR A 176 9.91 2.14 -35.70
CA THR A 176 10.43 3.50 -35.47
C THR A 176 10.88 3.66 -34.02
N ALA A 177 11.98 4.34 -33.83
CA ALA A 177 12.50 4.68 -32.50
C ALA A 177 12.68 6.20 -32.42
N ILE A 178 12.35 6.78 -31.26
CA ILE A 178 12.63 8.17 -30.92
C ILE A 178 13.55 8.23 -29.71
N GLY A 179 14.65 8.95 -29.83
CA GLY A 179 15.52 9.26 -28.71
C GLY A 179 15.00 10.50 -27.97
N LEU A 180 15.01 10.46 -26.64
CA LEU A 180 14.66 11.61 -25.78
C LEU A 180 15.82 11.89 -24.86
N ASP A 181 16.28 13.14 -24.81
CA ASP A 181 17.28 13.60 -23.87
C ASP A 181 16.69 14.65 -22.93
N PHE A 182 17.07 14.59 -21.64
CA PHE A 182 16.60 15.54 -20.64
C PHE A 182 17.39 16.85 -20.74
N SER A 183 16.69 17.95 -20.94
CA SER A 183 17.31 19.28 -21.02
C SER A 183 17.21 20.04 -19.70
N MET A 184 18.23 20.80 -19.35
CA MET A 184 18.22 21.71 -18.20
C MET A 184 17.29 22.91 -18.39
N LYS A 185 17.05 23.35 -19.61
CA LYS A 185 16.21 24.51 -19.96
C LYS A 185 14.77 24.09 -20.31
N GLU A 186 14.63 22.93 -20.91
CA GLU A 186 13.39 22.39 -21.44
C GLU A 186 13.14 21.00 -20.84
N LEU A 187 11.94 20.47 -20.93
CA LEU A 187 11.62 19.17 -20.35
C LEU A 187 12.40 18.06 -21.04
N TYR A 188 12.45 18.08 -22.36
CA TYR A 188 13.25 17.18 -23.17
C TYR A 188 13.52 17.79 -24.55
N VAL A 189 14.51 17.22 -25.22
CA VAL A 189 14.77 17.37 -26.66
C VAL A 189 14.69 15.98 -27.28
N ASP A 190 13.96 15.81 -28.36
CA ASP A 190 13.87 14.54 -29.07
C ASP A 190 14.92 14.43 -30.21
N SER A 191 15.08 13.22 -30.73
CA SER A 191 16.01 12.95 -31.85
C SER A 191 15.64 13.67 -33.16
N ASN A 192 14.45 14.25 -33.26
CA ASN A 192 13.96 15.03 -34.39
C ASN A 192 14.13 16.55 -34.17
N GLY A 193 14.73 16.96 -33.07
CA GLY A 193 14.96 18.38 -32.71
C GLY A 193 13.74 19.07 -32.11
N ASN A 194 12.68 18.34 -31.77
CA ASN A 194 11.54 18.95 -31.07
C ASN A 194 11.84 19.09 -29.58
N HIS A 195 11.35 20.16 -28.99
CA HIS A 195 11.50 20.43 -27.57
C HIS A 195 10.15 20.62 -26.89
N ALA A 196 10.06 20.22 -25.62
CA ALA A 196 8.90 20.52 -24.78
C ALA A 196 9.28 21.53 -23.69
N ALA A 197 8.48 22.58 -23.57
CA ALA A 197 8.70 23.60 -22.53
C ALA A 197 8.62 22.99 -21.13
N TYR A 198 9.55 23.34 -20.27
CA TYR A 198 9.55 22.92 -18.89
C TYR A 198 8.56 23.74 -18.06
N PRO A 199 7.47 23.15 -17.54
CA PRO A 199 6.38 23.92 -16.92
C PRO A 199 6.72 24.50 -15.54
N HIS A 200 7.87 24.17 -14.96
CA HIS A 200 8.37 24.62 -13.65
C HIS A 200 7.36 24.49 -12.49
N PHE A 201 6.55 23.46 -12.49
CA PHE A 201 5.50 23.23 -11.46
C PHE A 201 6.07 23.25 -10.05
N PHE A 202 7.22 22.61 -9.83
CA PHE A 202 7.86 22.61 -8.52
C PHE A 202 8.28 24.01 -8.07
N GLN A 203 8.89 24.81 -8.94
CA GLN A 203 9.33 26.16 -8.61
C GLN A 203 8.14 27.06 -8.30
N LYS A 204 7.07 27.00 -9.11
CA LYS A 204 5.83 27.73 -8.87
C LYS A 204 5.19 27.35 -7.54
N ALA A 205 5.12 26.03 -7.25
CA ALA A 205 4.58 25.53 -5.99
C ALA A 205 5.44 25.95 -4.78
N ARG A 206 6.77 25.91 -4.89
CA ARG A 206 7.72 26.36 -3.86
C ARG A 206 7.55 27.84 -3.56
N GLN A 207 7.44 28.69 -4.58
CA GLN A 207 7.22 30.12 -4.41
C GLN A 207 5.88 30.40 -3.72
N LYS A 208 4.81 29.68 -4.13
CA LYS A 208 3.50 29.78 -3.49
C LYS A 208 3.56 29.36 -2.02
N LEU A 209 4.20 28.23 -1.72
CA LEU A 209 4.38 27.74 -0.35
C LEU A 209 5.14 28.75 0.51
N ALA A 210 6.27 29.28 0.02
CA ALA A 210 7.06 30.26 0.75
C ALA A 210 6.24 31.55 1.05
N ARG A 211 5.39 31.98 0.11
CA ARG A 211 4.49 33.12 0.33
C ARG A 211 3.47 32.81 1.43
N GLU A 212 2.82 31.66 1.39
CA GLU A 212 1.84 31.27 2.40
C GLU A 212 2.48 31.05 3.78
N GLN A 213 3.68 30.51 3.84
CA GLN A 213 4.44 30.38 5.09
C GLN A 213 4.76 31.74 5.72
N ARG A 214 5.20 32.73 4.92
CA ARG A 214 5.42 34.11 5.39
C ARG A 214 4.12 34.74 5.90
N ARG A 215 2.98 34.46 5.24
CA ARG A 215 1.67 34.96 5.66
C ARG A 215 1.26 34.31 6.99
N LEU A 216 1.45 33.01 7.12
CA LEU A 216 1.15 32.27 8.34
C LEU A 216 2.01 32.74 9.53
N SER A 217 3.31 32.99 9.32
CA SER A 217 4.21 33.43 10.38
C SER A 217 3.88 34.83 10.94
N ARG A 218 3.10 35.62 10.20
CA ARG A 218 2.59 36.93 10.65
C ARG A 218 1.24 36.83 11.38
N CYS A 219 0.63 35.68 11.42
CA CYS A 219 -0.64 35.45 12.11
C CYS A 219 -0.37 35.04 13.57
N GLU A 220 -1.18 35.58 14.47
CA GLU A 220 -1.19 35.12 15.88
C GLU A 220 -1.62 33.67 15.97
N GLN A 221 -0.82 32.84 16.66
CA GLN A 221 -1.06 31.43 16.78
C GLN A 221 -2.39 31.16 17.49
N GLY A 222 -3.26 30.34 16.87
CA GLY A 222 -4.60 30.04 17.38
C GLY A 222 -5.71 30.99 16.93
N SER A 223 -5.39 32.10 16.28
CA SER A 223 -6.39 33.01 15.71
C SER A 223 -7.17 32.37 14.55
N ASN A 224 -8.32 32.96 14.19
CA ASN A 224 -9.11 32.48 13.04
C ASN A 224 -8.36 32.65 11.70
N ARG A 225 -7.43 33.60 11.60
CA ARG A 225 -6.56 33.76 10.43
C ARG A 225 -5.48 32.71 10.34
N TYR A 226 -4.98 32.23 11.48
CA TYR A 226 -4.00 31.13 11.56
C TYR A 226 -4.61 29.77 11.18
N LYS A 227 -5.92 29.55 11.49
CA LYS A 227 -6.64 28.28 11.25
C LYS A 227 -7.17 28.14 9.82
N LYS A 228 -7.31 29.21 9.06
CA LYS A 228 -7.69 29.23 7.63
C LYS A 228 -6.52 28.91 6.73
#